data_2f5711d7949b2abf3a1580a2a25480a8
#
_entry.id   2f5711d7949b2abf3a1580a2a25480a8
#
_cell.length_a   1.000
_cell.length_b   1.000
_cell.length_c   1.000
_cell.angle_alpha   90.00
_cell.angle_beta   90.00
_cell.angle_gamma   90.00
#
_symmetry.space_group_name_H-M   'P 1'
#
loop_
_entity.id
_entity.type
_entity.pdbx_description
1 polymer ?
#
loop_
_entity_poly.entity_id
_entity_poly.type
_entity_poly.pdbx_seq_one_letter_code
_entity_poly.pdbx_strand_id
1 'polypeptide(L)'
;MDITSYIAIAVGLVLALLFWKVDDFFDRVLGWFLNPIFSLVGLDSEGGPFASQARELDGCIELVIQKEGSGKAAPAAIVVTSTGNQKTYPVPYFSEEEANQGVSEKNQKELRKQLTNQKISKGEKIQVFISKNELSGASLSSIAVMDKKGKSWPVTLS
;
A
#
# COMPACT_ATOMS: atom_id res chain seq x y z
N MET A 1 11.42 -7.89 51.89
CA MET A 1 10.94 -7.38 50.57
C MET A 1 10.03 -6.22 50.88
N ASP A 2 10.35 -5.04 50.38
CA ASP A 2 9.60 -3.84 50.69
C ASP A 2 8.31 -3.78 49.86
N ILE A 3 7.28 -3.12 50.40
CA ILE A 3 5.97 -2.91 49.76
C ILE A 3 6.15 -2.38 48.34
N THR A 4 7.14 -1.54 48.08
CA THR A 4 7.52 -1.02 46.77
C THR A 4 7.88 -2.10 45.75
N SER A 5 8.56 -3.19 46.22
CA SER A 5 8.92 -4.33 45.37
C SER A 5 7.69 -5.15 44.93
N TYR A 6 6.69 -5.31 45.83
CA TYR A 6 5.42 -5.98 45.48
C TYR A 6 4.61 -5.18 44.52
N ILE A 7 4.56 -3.85 44.67
CA ILE A 7 3.87 -2.96 43.72
C ILE A 7 4.53 -3.00 42.35
N ALA A 8 5.85 -2.97 42.27
CA ALA A 8 6.59 -3.05 41.00
C ALA A 8 6.38 -4.38 40.29
N ILE A 9 6.35 -5.51 41.03
CA ILE A 9 6.06 -6.83 40.46
C ILE A 9 4.60 -6.92 39.97
N ALA A 10 3.65 -6.41 40.75
CA ALA A 10 2.23 -6.40 40.39
C ALA A 10 1.98 -5.54 39.13
N VAL A 11 2.58 -4.35 39.06
CA VAL A 11 2.50 -3.48 37.86
C VAL A 11 3.18 -4.13 36.67
N GLY A 12 4.33 -4.76 36.84
CA GLY A 12 5.03 -5.50 35.79
C GLY A 12 4.21 -6.69 35.25
N LEU A 13 3.52 -7.44 36.14
CA LEU A 13 2.64 -8.55 35.76
C LEU A 13 1.38 -8.06 35.04
N VAL A 14 0.78 -6.96 35.49
CA VAL A 14 -0.38 -6.36 34.83
C VAL A 14 0.01 -5.83 33.45
N LEU A 15 1.16 -5.19 33.33
CA LEU A 15 1.69 -4.76 32.06
C LEU A 15 2.00 -5.95 31.15
N ALA A 16 2.63 -7.02 31.64
CA ALA A 16 2.90 -8.22 30.85
C ALA A 16 1.63 -8.94 30.40
N LEU A 17 0.59 -9.01 31.23
CA LEU A 17 -0.72 -9.56 30.86
C LEU A 17 -1.47 -8.66 29.88
N LEU A 18 -1.34 -7.35 30.01
CA LEU A 18 -1.82 -6.39 29.03
C LEU A 18 -1.05 -6.56 27.70
N PHE A 19 0.24 -6.74 27.71
CA PHE A 19 1.04 -6.99 26.51
C PHE A 19 0.72 -8.33 25.83
N TRP A 20 0.40 -9.38 26.56
CA TRP A 20 0.13 -10.70 26.00
C TRP A 20 -1.26 -10.84 25.37
N LYS A 21 -2.24 -10.02 25.74
CA LYS A 21 -3.62 -10.14 25.25
C LYS A 21 -4.01 -9.05 24.25
N VAL A 22 -3.05 -8.20 23.81
CA VAL A 22 -3.44 -6.90 23.29
C VAL A 22 -2.62 -6.45 22.08
N ASP A 23 -2.47 -7.27 21.09
CA ASP A 23 -2.10 -6.77 19.75
C ASP A 23 -3.12 -5.73 19.26
N ASP A 24 -4.42 -5.95 19.49
CA ASP A 24 -5.48 -5.03 19.10
C ASP A 24 -5.60 -3.76 19.99
N PHE A 25 -5.22 -3.83 21.26
CA PHE A 25 -5.29 -2.67 22.16
C PHE A 25 -4.12 -1.73 21.96
N PHE A 26 -2.94 -2.27 21.71
CA PHE A 26 -1.77 -1.47 21.35
C PHE A 26 -1.99 -0.70 20.06
N ASP A 27 -2.55 -1.35 19.03
CA ASP A 27 -2.92 -0.70 17.78
C ASP A 27 -4.00 0.38 17.97
N ARG A 28 -4.94 0.19 18.90
CA ARG A 28 -5.99 1.18 19.16
C ARG A 28 -5.56 2.31 20.10
N VAL A 29 -4.92 2.01 21.23
CA VAL A 29 -4.60 3.02 22.24
C VAL A 29 -3.31 3.76 21.94
N LEU A 30 -2.24 3.05 21.55
CA LEU A 30 -1.02 3.70 21.07
C LEU A 30 -1.24 4.36 19.71
N GLY A 31 -2.03 3.75 18.83
CA GLY A 31 -2.43 4.38 17.58
C GLY A 31 -3.16 5.70 17.82
N TRP A 32 -4.09 5.77 18.77
CA TRP A 32 -4.81 6.99 19.12
C TRP A 32 -3.89 8.08 19.72
N PHE A 33 -2.92 7.71 20.55
CA PHE A 33 -1.97 8.65 21.15
C PHE A 33 -0.80 9.01 20.23
N LEU A 34 -0.28 8.04 19.45
CA LEU A 34 0.92 8.23 18.63
C LEU A 34 0.62 8.64 17.18
N ASN A 35 -0.58 8.35 16.66
CA ASN A 35 -0.96 8.79 15.31
C ASN A 35 -0.83 10.30 15.09
N PRO A 36 -1.26 11.19 16.00
CA PRO A 36 -1.02 12.62 15.81
C PRO A 36 0.47 12.99 15.89
N ILE A 37 1.28 12.26 16.66
CA ILE A 37 2.72 12.49 16.77
C ILE A 37 3.42 11.94 15.52
N PHE A 38 3.02 10.76 15.03
CA PHE A 38 3.57 10.16 13.81
C PHE A 38 3.14 10.91 12.55
N SER A 39 1.95 11.53 12.54
CA SER A 39 1.52 12.40 11.44
C SER A 39 2.35 13.69 11.38
N LEU A 40 2.71 14.25 12.54
CA LEU A 40 3.58 15.42 12.65
C LEU A 40 5.03 15.14 12.20
N VAL A 41 5.51 13.90 12.39
CA VAL A 41 6.87 13.47 12.02
C VAL A 41 6.93 12.82 10.63
N GLY A 42 5.79 12.73 9.92
CA GLY A 42 5.71 12.09 8.60
C GLY A 42 5.86 10.57 8.63
N LEU A 43 5.70 9.95 9.81
CA LEU A 43 5.77 8.49 10.02
C LEU A 43 4.42 7.79 9.88
N ASP A 44 3.40 8.50 9.38
CA ASP A 44 2.08 7.95 9.09
C ASP A 44 2.15 6.77 8.13
N SER A 45 1.75 5.63 8.63
CA SER A 45 1.91 4.32 8.02
C SER A 45 0.99 4.03 6.82
N GLU A 46 0.05 4.94 6.47
CA GLU A 46 -0.89 4.70 5.37
C GLU A 46 -0.41 5.19 4.00
N GLY A 47 0.74 5.88 3.95
CA GLY A 47 1.37 6.34 2.71
C GLY A 47 2.59 5.50 2.32
N GLY A 48 3.11 5.77 1.10
CA GLY A 48 4.39 5.21 0.64
C GLY A 48 5.53 5.41 1.67
N PRO A 49 6.79 5.22 1.32
CA PRO A 49 7.26 5.05 -0.06
C PRO A 49 6.97 3.65 -0.64
N PHE A 50 6.67 3.65 -1.94
CA PHE A 50 6.62 2.44 -2.74
C PHE A 50 7.79 2.43 -3.72
N ALA A 51 8.54 1.33 -3.78
CA ALA A 51 9.41 1.01 -4.88
C ALA A 51 8.62 0.12 -5.85
N SER A 52 8.55 0.53 -7.10
CA SER A 52 7.77 -0.19 -8.08
C SER A 52 8.60 -0.41 -9.34
N GLN A 53 8.51 -1.61 -9.87
CA GLN A 53 9.16 -2.00 -11.11
C GLN A 53 8.11 -2.45 -12.11
N ALA A 54 8.29 -2.10 -13.38
CA ALA A 54 7.41 -2.53 -14.45
C ALA A 54 8.21 -3.35 -15.47
N ARG A 55 7.57 -4.41 -15.97
CA ARG A 55 8.05 -5.23 -17.07
C ARG A 55 6.98 -5.30 -18.14
N GLU A 56 7.40 -5.09 -19.38
CA GLU A 56 6.50 -5.19 -20.51
C GLU A 56 6.30 -6.66 -20.92
N LEU A 57 5.03 -7.06 -21.06
CA LEU A 57 4.61 -8.38 -21.56
C LEU A 57 3.80 -8.20 -22.87
N ASP A 58 3.48 -9.32 -23.53
CA ASP A 58 2.61 -9.31 -24.68
C ASP A 58 1.20 -8.92 -24.25
N GLY A 59 0.68 -7.79 -24.63
CA GLY A 59 -0.69 -7.33 -24.32
C GLY A 59 -0.88 -6.62 -22.99
N CYS A 60 0.01 -6.77 -22.00
CA CYS A 60 -0.09 -6.10 -20.71
C CYS A 60 1.26 -5.64 -20.16
N ILE A 61 1.22 -4.88 -19.07
CA ILE A 61 2.39 -4.47 -18.31
C ILE A 61 2.26 -5.05 -16.91
N GLU A 62 3.24 -5.82 -16.49
CA GLU A 62 3.39 -6.31 -15.13
C GLU A 62 4.00 -5.21 -14.25
N LEU A 63 3.37 -4.93 -13.13
CA LEU A 63 3.91 -4.05 -12.08
C LEU A 63 4.11 -4.83 -10.80
N VAL A 64 5.30 -4.74 -10.25
CA VAL A 64 5.63 -5.23 -8.91
C VAL A 64 5.77 -4.03 -8.00
N ILE A 65 4.88 -3.89 -7.03
CA ILE A 65 4.85 -2.79 -6.06
C ILE A 65 5.34 -3.31 -4.72
N GLN A 66 6.40 -2.74 -4.19
CA GLN A 66 6.99 -3.11 -2.91
C GLN A 66 6.87 -1.94 -1.92
N LYS A 67 6.51 -2.23 -0.67
CA LYS A 67 6.54 -1.24 0.41
C LYS A 67 7.95 -1.13 0.98
N GLU A 68 8.54 0.08 0.99
CA GLU A 68 9.88 0.31 1.53
C GLU A 68 9.89 0.84 2.97
N GLY A 69 9.02 1.77 3.30
CA GLY A 69 8.96 2.37 4.64
C GLY A 69 8.35 1.46 5.70
N SER A 70 8.47 1.83 6.97
CA SER A 70 7.83 1.17 8.10
C SER A 70 6.31 1.23 8.01
N GLY A 71 5.62 0.37 8.76
CA GLY A 71 4.16 0.28 8.80
C GLY A 71 3.55 -0.44 7.59
N LYS A 72 2.22 -0.47 7.55
CA LYS A 72 1.43 -1.06 6.47
C LYS A 72 0.84 0.04 5.58
N ALA A 73 0.85 -0.14 4.29
CA ALA A 73 0.20 0.76 3.34
C ALA A 73 -0.45 -0.01 2.21
N ALA A 74 -1.49 0.59 1.62
CA ALA A 74 -2.10 0.08 0.40
C ALA A 74 -1.94 1.12 -0.72
N PRO A 75 -1.62 0.70 -1.96
CA PRO A 75 -1.70 1.58 -3.11
C PRO A 75 -3.15 2.05 -3.29
N ALA A 76 -3.35 3.31 -3.63
CA ALA A 76 -4.69 3.86 -3.91
C ALA A 76 -5.05 3.72 -5.39
N ALA A 77 -4.09 3.96 -6.27
CA ALA A 77 -4.28 3.83 -7.71
C ALA A 77 -2.94 3.70 -8.44
N ILE A 78 -3.02 3.23 -9.67
CA ILE A 78 -1.95 3.34 -10.64
C ILE A 78 -2.28 4.55 -11.52
N VAL A 79 -1.30 5.41 -11.76
CA VAL A 79 -1.46 6.63 -12.53
C VAL A 79 -0.55 6.56 -13.74
N VAL A 80 -1.10 6.75 -14.91
CA VAL A 80 -0.34 6.87 -16.15
C VAL A 80 -0.53 8.28 -16.69
N THR A 81 0.56 8.96 -17.00
CA THR A 81 0.52 10.31 -17.55
C THR A 81 0.92 10.24 -19.03
N SER A 82 0.04 10.69 -19.89
CA SER A 82 0.30 10.78 -21.33
C SER A 82 1.13 12.02 -21.69
N THR A 83 1.59 12.09 -22.93
CA THR A 83 2.42 13.16 -23.49
C THR A 83 1.80 14.57 -23.34
N GLY A 84 0.48 14.66 -23.16
CA GLY A 84 -0.26 15.92 -22.92
C GLY A 84 -0.52 16.23 -21.44
N ASN A 85 0.20 15.60 -20.49
CA ASN A 85 -0.04 15.68 -19.04
C ASN A 85 -1.44 15.20 -18.60
N GLN A 86 -2.16 14.50 -19.44
CA GLN A 86 -3.43 13.89 -19.07
C GLN A 86 -3.19 12.65 -18.21
N LYS A 87 -3.78 12.62 -17.03
CA LYS A 87 -3.69 11.48 -16.11
C LYS A 87 -4.79 10.48 -16.41
N THR A 88 -4.39 9.24 -16.58
CA THR A 88 -5.28 8.09 -16.72
C THR A 88 -5.08 7.13 -15.55
N TYR A 89 -6.15 6.51 -15.10
CA TYR A 89 -6.14 5.56 -13.99
C TYR A 89 -6.55 4.18 -14.52
N PRO A 90 -5.60 3.39 -15.04
CA PRO A 90 -5.91 2.07 -15.59
C PRO A 90 -6.44 1.13 -14.52
N VAL A 91 -7.09 0.06 -14.96
CA VAL A 91 -7.59 -0.99 -14.06
C VAL A 91 -6.43 -1.85 -13.59
N PRO A 92 -6.26 -2.07 -12.27
CA PRO A 92 -5.27 -3.00 -11.75
C PRO A 92 -5.80 -4.42 -11.80
N TYR A 93 -5.33 -5.24 -12.72
CA TYR A 93 -5.65 -6.66 -12.79
C TYR A 93 -4.69 -7.46 -11.90
N PHE A 94 -5.14 -8.57 -11.35
CA PHE A 94 -4.34 -9.44 -10.49
C PHE A 94 -3.88 -10.73 -11.18
N SER A 95 -4.26 -10.90 -12.44
CA SER A 95 -3.70 -11.93 -13.31
C SER A 95 -3.45 -11.36 -14.72
N GLU A 96 -2.47 -11.94 -15.41
CA GLU A 96 -2.15 -11.60 -16.80
C GLU A 96 -3.31 -11.89 -17.74
N GLU A 97 -4.00 -13.01 -17.50
CA GLU A 97 -5.14 -13.43 -18.32
C GLU A 97 -6.28 -12.42 -18.29
N GLU A 98 -6.65 -11.95 -17.08
CA GLU A 98 -7.68 -10.91 -16.91
C GLU A 98 -7.29 -9.59 -17.59
N ALA A 99 -5.98 -9.21 -17.51
CA ALA A 99 -5.48 -7.99 -18.14
C ALA A 99 -5.55 -8.06 -19.67
N ASN A 100 -5.34 -9.23 -20.26
CA ASN A 100 -5.39 -9.44 -21.71
C ASN A 100 -6.83 -9.55 -22.25
N GLN A 101 -7.74 -10.15 -21.48
CA GLN A 101 -9.15 -10.33 -21.88
C GLN A 101 -10.03 -9.13 -21.57
N GLY A 102 -9.63 -8.35 -20.54
CA GLY A 102 -10.48 -7.30 -19.98
C GLY A 102 -11.62 -7.88 -19.15
N VAL A 103 -12.24 -7.02 -18.36
CA VAL A 103 -13.37 -7.39 -17.50
C VAL A 103 -14.49 -6.37 -17.60
N SER A 104 -15.71 -6.74 -17.20
CA SER A 104 -16.85 -5.83 -17.17
C SER A 104 -16.63 -4.66 -16.21
N GLU A 105 -17.31 -3.53 -16.44
CA GLU A 105 -17.20 -2.32 -15.60
C GLU A 105 -17.44 -2.59 -14.10
N LYS A 106 -18.36 -3.50 -13.77
CA LYS A 106 -18.64 -3.90 -12.39
C LYS A 106 -17.39 -4.53 -11.74
N ASN A 107 -16.74 -5.43 -12.47
CA ASN A 107 -15.54 -6.11 -12.00
C ASN A 107 -14.34 -5.15 -11.92
N GLN A 108 -14.23 -4.16 -12.83
CA GLN A 108 -13.20 -3.12 -12.77
C GLN A 108 -13.28 -2.33 -11.46
N LYS A 109 -14.47 -1.97 -10.98
CA LYS A 109 -14.66 -1.29 -9.69
C LYS A 109 -14.19 -2.16 -8.51
N GLU A 110 -14.49 -3.46 -8.59
CA GLU A 110 -14.06 -4.40 -7.54
C GLU A 110 -12.53 -4.59 -7.52
N LEU A 111 -11.89 -4.69 -8.68
CA LEU A 111 -10.43 -4.77 -8.79
C LEU A 111 -9.75 -3.52 -8.22
N ARG A 112 -10.27 -2.31 -8.50
CA ARG A 112 -9.78 -1.05 -7.91
C ARG A 112 -9.92 -1.07 -6.38
N LYS A 113 -11.04 -1.52 -5.86
CA LYS A 113 -11.28 -1.66 -4.43
C LYS A 113 -10.36 -2.71 -3.80
N GLN A 114 -10.11 -3.81 -4.49
CA GLN A 114 -9.16 -4.85 -4.04
C GLN A 114 -7.76 -4.25 -3.88
N LEU A 115 -7.26 -3.47 -4.84
CA LEU A 115 -5.96 -2.79 -4.74
C LEU A 115 -5.89 -1.89 -3.50
N THR A 116 -6.92 -1.06 -3.29
CA THR A 116 -6.96 -0.11 -2.16
C THR A 116 -7.09 -0.77 -0.79
N ASN A 117 -7.55 -2.00 -0.73
CA ASN A 117 -7.70 -2.79 0.49
C ASN A 117 -6.51 -3.69 0.77
N GLN A 118 -5.65 -3.94 -0.23
CA GLN A 118 -4.49 -4.81 -0.10
C GLN A 118 -3.35 -4.09 0.62
N LYS A 119 -3.36 -4.16 1.96
CA LYS A 119 -2.29 -3.60 2.79
C LYS A 119 -1.05 -4.47 2.72
N ILE A 120 0.08 -3.85 2.42
CA ILE A 120 1.41 -4.47 2.39
C ILE A 120 2.31 -3.88 3.46
N SER A 121 3.09 -4.73 4.11
CA SER A 121 4.11 -4.38 5.10
C SER A 121 5.46 -4.09 4.44
N LYS A 122 6.40 -3.57 5.21
CA LYS A 122 7.77 -3.33 4.71
C LYS A 122 8.37 -4.60 4.10
N GLY A 123 8.84 -4.49 2.87
CA GLY A 123 9.45 -5.58 2.10
C GLY A 123 8.46 -6.50 1.38
N GLU A 124 7.17 -6.46 1.74
CA GLU A 124 6.14 -7.20 1.01
C GLU A 124 5.89 -6.59 -0.37
N LYS A 125 5.53 -7.46 -1.30
CA LYS A 125 5.28 -7.11 -2.70
C LYS A 125 3.88 -7.52 -3.10
N ILE A 126 3.27 -6.71 -3.96
CA ILE A 126 2.09 -7.09 -4.72
C ILE A 126 2.41 -7.02 -6.20
N GLN A 127 1.83 -7.92 -6.96
CA GLN A 127 1.93 -7.98 -8.41
C GLN A 127 0.58 -7.60 -9.00
N VAL A 128 0.60 -6.66 -9.92
CA VAL A 128 -0.59 -6.23 -10.65
C VAL A 128 -0.25 -6.07 -12.13
N PHE A 129 -1.25 -6.18 -12.98
CA PHE A 129 -1.12 -6.08 -14.43
C PHE A 129 -1.99 -4.92 -14.93
N ILE A 130 -1.54 -4.27 -15.98
CA ILE A 130 -2.29 -3.20 -16.68
C ILE A 130 -2.42 -3.60 -18.14
N SER A 131 -3.62 -3.55 -18.67
CA SER A 131 -3.85 -3.81 -20.10
C SER A 131 -3.21 -2.72 -20.95
N LYS A 132 -2.44 -3.08 -21.97
CA LYS A 132 -1.88 -2.13 -22.94
C LYS A 132 -2.97 -1.40 -23.72
N ASN A 133 -4.13 -2.01 -23.91
CA ASN A 133 -5.27 -1.38 -24.59
C ASN A 133 -5.81 -0.17 -23.82
N GLU A 134 -5.62 -0.12 -22.49
CA GLU A 134 -6.03 1.02 -21.67
C GLU A 134 -4.99 2.16 -21.67
N LEU A 135 -3.80 1.92 -22.23
CA LEU A 135 -2.67 2.84 -22.22
C LEU A 135 -2.47 3.55 -23.57
N SER A 136 -3.46 3.55 -24.45
CA SER A 136 -3.34 4.10 -25.79
C SER A 136 -2.67 5.50 -25.80
N GLY A 137 -1.45 5.57 -26.33
CA GLY A 137 -0.67 6.81 -26.46
C GLY A 137 0.11 7.28 -25.23
N ALA A 138 0.16 6.49 -24.16
CA ALA A 138 0.97 6.81 -22.99
C ALA A 138 2.35 6.12 -23.05
N SER A 139 3.40 6.81 -22.66
CA SER A 139 4.74 6.26 -22.48
C SER A 139 4.83 5.50 -21.16
N LEU A 140 5.55 4.36 -21.15
CA LEU A 140 5.82 3.58 -19.93
C LEU A 140 6.57 4.38 -18.87
N SER A 141 7.41 5.35 -19.27
CA SER A 141 8.15 6.23 -18.37
C SER A 141 7.28 7.14 -17.50
N SER A 142 5.98 7.19 -17.76
CA SER A 142 5.02 8.04 -17.06
C SER A 142 4.09 7.28 -16.11
N ILE A 143 4.44 6.06 -15.74
CA ILE A 143 3.68 5.25 -14.77
C ILE A 143 4.13 5.58 -13.35
N ALA A 144 3.18 5.75 -12.45
CA ALA A 144 3.41 5.94 -11.03
C ALA A 144 2.37 5.21 -10.18
N VAL A 145 2.74 4.81 -8.98
CA VAL A 145 1.82 4.30 -7.96
C VAL A 145 1.43 5.43 -7.04
N MET A 146 0.15 5.68 -6.89
CA MET A 146 -0.37 6.70 -5.99
C MET A 146 -0.77 6.08 -4.65
N ASP A 147 -0.40 6.72 -3.55
CA ASP A 147 -0.82 6.33 -2.21
C ASP A 147 -2.15 6.98 -1.80
N LYS A 148 -2.70 6.58 -0.65
CA LYS A 148 -3.96 7.14 -0.13
C LYS A 148 -3.88 8.63 0.23
N LYS A 149 -2.68 9.19 0.35
CA LYS A 149 -2.45 10.63 0.58
C LYS A 149 -2.37 11.43 -0.73
N GLY A 150 -2.53 10.76 -1.88
CA GLY A 150 -2.43 11.36 -3.20
C GLY A 150 -1.00 11.61 -3.68
N LYS A 151 0.02 11.12 -2.94
CA LYS A 151 1.40 11.20 -3.38
C LYS A 151 1.68 10.10 -4.40
N SER A 152 2.36 10.47 -5.49
CA SER A 152 2.73 9.55 -6.56
C SER A 152 4.19 9.14 -6.46
N TRP A 153 4.45 7.85 -6.63
CA TRP A 153 5.74 7.20 -6.56
C TRP A 153 6.07 6.62 -7.94
N PRO A 154 7.16 7.05 -8.59
CA PRO A 154 7.47 6.65 -9.94
C PRO A 154 7.77 5.15 -10.02
N VAL A 155 7.39 4.55 -11.15
CA VAL A 155 7.67 3.15 -11.48
C VAL A 155 8.95 3.11 -12.32
N THR A 156 9.88 2.24 -11.95
CA THR A 156 11.09 1.99 -12.72
C THR A 156 10.85 0.89 -13.75
N LEU A 157 11.27 1.12 -14.98
CA LEU A 157 11.23 0.09 -16.04
C LEU A 157 12.43 -0.84 -15.89
N SER A 158 12.19 -2.13 -15.96
CA SER A 158 13.20 -3.19 -15.95
C SER A 158 13.30 -3.88 -17.31
#